data_c5894b0467e3f54d07a6cb08bce7394b
#
_entry.id   c5894b0467e3f54d07a6cb08bce7394b
#
_cell.length_a   1.000
_cell.length_b   1.000
_cell.length_c   1.000
_cell.angle_alpha   90.00
_cell.angle_beta   90.00
_cell.angle_gamma   90.00
#
_symmetry.space_group_name_H-M   'P 1'
#
loop_
_entity.id
_entity.type
_entity.pdbx_description
1 polymer ?
#
loop_
_entity_poly.entity_id
_entity_poly.type
_entity_poly.pdbx_seq_one_letter_code
_entity_poly.pdbx_strand_id
1 'polypeptide(L)' 'MKKLFLVIISSILFAFNANAADMRIALVVKGLGIGFFEAAAEGGEEAAKEIGGVEVIYTGPATTTAEAQIEVI' A
#
# COMPACT_ATOMS: atom_id res chain seq x y z
N MET A 1 5.49 37.82 15.47
CA MET A 1 5.38 36.52 16.13
C MET A 1 4.18 35.73 15.72
N LYS A 2 3.00 36.35 15.69
CA LYS A 2 1.79 35.62 15.25
C LYS A 2 1.86 35.17 13.80
N LYS A 3 2.52 35.93 12.94
CA LYS A 3 2.68 35.56 11.54
C LYS A 3 3.57 34.34 11.34
N LEU A 4 4.56 34.18 12.18
CA LEU A 4 5.43 33.00 12.13
C LEU A 4 4.67 31.73 12.47
N PHE A 5 3.74 31.85 13.39
CA PHE A 5 2.91 30.72 13.80
C PHE A 5 2.07 30.19 12.65
N LEU A 6 1.48 31.09 11.86
CA LEU A 6 0.66 30.72 10.72
C LEU A 6 1.46 30.00 9.64
N VAL A 7 2.68 30.45 9.42
CA VAL A 7 3.57 29.79 8.43
C VAL A 7 3.90 28.37 8.83
N ILE A 8 4.15 28.14 10.11
CA ILE A 8 4.46 26.79 10.61
C ILE A 8 3.28 25.87 10.43
N ILE A 9 2.07 26.32 10.69
CA ILE A 9 0.85 25.54 10.51
C ILE A 9 0.67 25.17 9.06
N SER A 10 0.89 26.08 8.13
CA SER A 10 0.82 25.81 6.71
C SER A 10 1.79 24.73 6.28
N SER A 11 3.00 24.76 6.81
CA SER A 11 4.02 23.74 6.51
C SER A 11 3.61 22.36 6.98
N ILE A 12 2.97 22.27 8.13
CA ILE A 12 2.48 21.01 8.67
C ILE A 12 1.39 20.43 7.78
N LEU A 13 0.49 21.27 7.27
CA LEU A 13 -0.57 20.82 6.37
C LEU A 13 -0.01 20.23 5.08
N PHE A 14 1.06 20.81 4.55
CA PHE A 14 1.72 20.27 3.38
C PHE A 14 2.32 18.89 3.62
N ALA A 15 2.79 18.63 4.82
CA ALA A 15 3.39 17.34 5.16
C ALA A 15 2.38 16.19 5.04
N PHE A 16 1.10 16.43 5.22
CA PHE A 16 0.08 15.38 5.08
C PHE A 16 -0.05 14.88 3.66
N ASN A 17 0.19 15.73 2.68
CA ASN A 17 0.11 15.32 1.28
C ASN A 17 1.26 14.39 0.89
N ALA A 18 2.36 14.43 1.61
CA ALA A 18 3.50 13.57 1.35
C ALA A 18 3.25 12.10 1.69
N ASN A 19 2.16 11.80 2.44
CA ASN A 19 1.82 10.45 2.81
C ASN A 19 0.99 9.73 1.75
N ALA A 20 0.52 10.45 0.73
CA ALA A 20 -0.22 9.82 -0.35
C ALA A 20 0.73 8.99 -1.20
N ALA A 21 0.33 7.77 -1.53
CA ALA A 21 1.12 6.91 -2.39
C ALA A 21 1.05 7.41 -3.83
N ASP A 22 2.22 7.49 -4.49
CA ASP A 22 2.30 7.86 -5.90
C ASP A 22 1.90 6.70 -6.80
N MET A 23 2.07 5.48 -6.32
CA MET A 23 1.77 4.27 -7.08
C MET A 23 1.11 3.24 -6.16
N ARG A 24 0.12 2.54 -6.69
CA ARG A 24 -0.57 1.47 -5.98
C ARG A 24 -0.44 0.19 -6.79
N ILE A 25 0.03 -0.86 -6.17
CA ILE A 25 0.23 -2.15 -6.82
C ILE A 25 -0.65 -3.19 -6.13
N ALA A 26 -1.51 -3.85 -6.88
CA ALA A 26 -2.31 -4.95 -6.37
C ALA A 26 -1.52 -6.25 -6.54
N LEU A 27 -1.26 -6.92 -5.42
CA LEU A 27 -0.67 -8.25 -5.42
C LEU A 27 -1.80 -9.26 -5.24
N VAL A 28 -2.28 -9.78 -6.34
CA VAL A 28 -3.41 -10.72 -6.36
C VAL A 28 -2.86 -12.13 -6.37
N VAL A 29 -3.07 -12.84 -5.28
CA VAL A 29 -2.55 -14.20 -5.13
C VAL A 29 -3.63 -15.23 -5.40
N LYS A 30 -3.22 -16.47 -5.61
CA LYS A 30 -4.11 -17.58 -5.92
C LYS A 30 -5.10 -17.89 -4.81
N GLY A 31 -4.69 -17.71 -3.56
CA GLY A 31 -5.53 -17.93 -2.39
C GLY A 31 -4.96 -17.29 -1.17
N LEU A 32 -5.83 -16.77 -0.33
CA LEU A 32 -5.42 -16.18 0.95
C LEU A 32 -5.16 -17.28 1.98
N GLY A 33 -4.37 -16.94 3.01
CA GLY A 33 -4.06 -17.87 4.09
C GLY A 33 -2.99 -18.90 3.77
N ILE A 34 -2.28 -18.74 2.68
CA ILE A 34 -1.18 -19.62 2.27
C ILE A 34 0.13 -18.93 2.60
N GLY A 35 0.92 -19.54 3.47
CA GLY A 35 2.16 -18.92 3.99
C GLY A 35 3.13 -18.48 2.91
N PHE A 36 3.24 -19.21 1.81
CA PHE A 36 4.10 -18.82 0.70
C PHE A 36 3.72 -17.43 0.15
N PHE A 37 2.43 -17.20 -0.06
CA PHE A 37 1.96 -15.94 -0.60
C PHE A 37 2.03 -14.81 0.43
N GLU A 38 1.87 -15.13 1.69
CA GLU A 38 2.02 -14.15 2.76
C GLU A 38 3.46 -13.67 2.86
N ALA A 39 4.42 -14.57 2.71
CA ALA A 39 5.84 -14.20 2.67
C ALA A 39 6.15 -13.31 1.45
N ALA A 40 5.54 -13.61 0.31
CA ALA A 40 5.68 -12.78 -0.88
C ALA A 40 5.13 -11.37 -0.66
N ALA A 41 4.00 -11.26 0.03
CA ALA A 41 3.40 -9.97 0.35
C ALA A 41 4.30 -9.14 1.27
N GLU A 42 4.92 -9.78 2.26
CA GLU A 42 5.87 -9.11 3.15
C GLU A 42 7.07 -8.58 2.37
N GLY A 43 7.60 -9.37 1.45
CA GLY A 43 8.69 -8.93 0.59
C GLY A 43 8.30 -7.74 -0.28
N GLY A 44 7.09 -7.76 -0.82
CA GLY A 44 6.56 -6.65 -1.59
C GLY A 44 6.42 -5.37 -0.77
N GLU A 45 5.94 -5.48 0.45
CA GLU A 45 5.82 -4.34 1.35
C GLU A 45 7.17 -3.76 1.75
N GLU A 46 8.15 -4.61 1.98
CA GLU A 46 9.50 -4.17 2.28
C GLU A 46 10.11 -3.41 1.11
N ALA A 47 9.95 -3.92 -0.09
CA ALA A 47 10.41 -3.24 -1.29
C ALA A 47 9.72 -1.89 -1.47
N ALA A 48 8.42 -1.83 -1.20
CA ALA A 48 7.65 -0.60 -1.29
C ALA A 48 8.17 0.47 -0.33
N LYS A 49 8.58 0.06 0.88
CA LYS A 49 9.16 0.98 1.85
C LYS A 49 10.50 1.53 1.37
N GLU A 50 11.32 0.70 0.77
CA GLU A 50 12.63 1.11 0.26
C GLU A 50 12.50 2.08 -0.90
N ILE A 51 11.56 1.83 -1.80
CA ILE A 51 11.33 2.69 -2.95
C ILE A 51 10.69 4.01 -2.52
N GLY A 52 9.71 3.96 -1.63
CA GLY A 52 8.94 5.12 -1.20
C GLY A 52 7.82 5.46 -2.19
N GLY A 53 6.71 5.95 -1.68
CA GLY A 53 5.59 6.37 -2.50
C GLY A 53 4.82 5.21 -3.16
N VAL A 54 5.03 3.98 -2.70
CA VAL A 54 4.37 2.79 -3.25
C VAL A 54 3.50 2.15 -2.19
N GLU A 55 2.25 1.90 -2.53
CA GLU A 55 1.32 1.14 -1.69
C GLU A 55 1.10 -0.22 -2.31
N VAL A 56 1.28 -1.29 -1.53
CA VAL A 56 1.00 -2.67 -1.97
C VAL A 56 -0.32 -3.10 -1.38
N ILE A 57 -1.23 -3.55 -2.22
CA ILE A 57 -2.54 -4.07 -1.81
C ILE A 57 -2.49 -5.58 -1.99
N TYR A 58 -2.39 -6.31 -0.87
CA TYR A 58 -2.37 -7.76 -0.88
C TYR A 58 -3.81 -8.27 -0.82
N THR A 59 -4.23 -9.01 -1.83
CA THR A 59 -5.58 -9.52 -1.89
C THR A 59 -5.62 -10.85 -2.65
N GLY A 60 -6.73 -11.54 -2.54
CA GLY A 60 -6.92 -12.81 -3.22
C GLY A 60 -8.20 -13.47 -2.77
N PRO A 61 -8.61 -14.55 -3.43
CA PRO A 61 -9.80 -15.28 -3.04
C PRO A 61 -9.54 -16.23 -1.87
N ALA A 62 -10.61 -16.63 -1.18
CA ALA A 62 -10.53 -17.66 -0.17
C ALA A 62 -10.44 -19.07 -0.80
N THR A 63 -10.94 -19.22 -2.00
CA THR A 63 -10.94 -20.49 -2.74
C THR A 63 -9.89 -20.41 -3.85
N THR A 64 -9.05 -21.44 -3.96
CA THR A 64 -7.91 -21.44 -4.89
C THR A 64 -8.31 -21.90 -6.29
N THR A 65 -9.23 -21.19 -6.92
CA THR A 65 -9.65 -21.45 -8.30
C THR A 65 -9.39 -20.24 -9.18
N ALA A 66 -9.24 -20.48 -10.47
CA ALA A 66 -9.03 -19.39 -11.42
C ALA A 66 -10.23 -18.44 -11.44
N GLU A 67 -11.43 -18.98 -11.39
CA GLU A 67 -12.66 -18.19 -11.39
C GLU A 67 -12.74 -17.27 -10.18
N ALA A 68 -12.40 -17.78 -9.00
CA ALA A 68 -12.41 -16.96 -7.79
C ALA A 68 -11.36 -15.85 -7.85
N GLN A 69 -10.21 -16.12 -8.43
CA GLN A 69 -9.17 -15.11 -8.59
C GLN A 69 -9.59 -14.02 -9.57
N ILE A 70 -10.27 -14.39 -10.64
CA ILE A 70 -10.78 -13.44 -11.62
C ILE A 70 -11.77 -12.48 -10.98
N GLU A 71 -12.62 -12.98 -10.08
CA GLU A 71 -13.59 -12.13 -9.39
C GLU A 71 -12.95 -11.07 -8.51
N VAL A 72 -11.76 -11.33 -7.99
CA VAL A 72 -11.02 -10.36 -7.16
C VAL A 72 -10.47 -9.20 -8.00
N ILE A 73 -10.11 -9.48 -9.22
CA ILE A 73 -9.54 -8.49 -10.11
C ILE A 73 -10.62 -7.54 -10.61
#